data_efe7285b252a07b54f6648ba510656be
#
_entry.id   efe7285b252a07b54f6648ba510656be
#
_cell.length_a   1.000
_cell.length_b   1.000
_cell.length_c   1.000
_cell.angle_alpha   90.00
_cell.angle_beta   90.00
_cell.angle_gamma   90.00
#
_symmetry.space_group_name_H-M   'P 1'
#
loop_
_entity.id
_entity.type
_entity.pdbx_description
1 polymer ?
#
loop_
_entity_poly.entity_id
_entity_poly.type
_entity_poly.pdbx_seq_one_letter_code
_entity_poly.pdbx_strand_id
1 'polypeptide(L)'
;MNNPDPKNEKRAVALYSILAAVVMIVGKSTVGLMTGSLAILTDALHSLLDMGASIITYFAVRISDRPADQHHHFGHGKVESLAALAQVIILLLTCIWIIYEAIGRLTSGESVIDMTPWAYIVIVAAIIIDITRVRALRRTAKKYKSQALEADALNFSTDIYSSLVVLFGLAAVSMGWPMADAVAAIGVAIFILTAIYRLGKQSIDVLLDRAPLDTEGIIIDIVTSEPEVIGVDSIRLRSDGRTTFAELILDVDRSLSFARASELKSWLNEKVRLAMKDVDVTCSFRPVSPESEEITSAIRFVVSSFGLSTHHVIIGEEDGGHFVSMHIEMPGDKTLDDAHNLTGEITKKLHETVKGLKKIVIHTQPYKSETSLAGGAPPDIDWVAERVKSIVESFHDVEDCHNIVLTPHKDGLALSADMRLDGKMTLARTDSVSIRVQEKLHEEMPELKSITLHLEPFKN
;
A
#
# COMPACT_ATOMS: atom_id res chain seq x y z
N MET A 1 15.76 -19.12 25.29
CA MET A 1 16.00 -20.13 24.24
C MET A 1 16.20 -19.37 22.94
N ASN A 2 17.44 -19.39 22.39
CA ASN A 2 17.74 -18.73 21.11
C ASN A 2 16.87 -19.36 20.02
N ASN A 3 15.95 -18.61 19.47
CA ASN A 3 15.21 -19.03 18.29
C ASN A 3 16.23 -19.11 17.13
N PRO A 4 16.44 -20.29 16.50
CA PRO A 4 17.43 -20.41 15.45
C PRO A 4 17.05 -19.45 14.29
N ASP A 5 18.08 -18.88 13.66
CA ASP A 5 17.92 -18.01 12.49
C ASP A 5 17.07 -18.73 11.42
N PRO A 6 15.96 -18.14 10.96
CA PRO A 6 15.07 -18.73 9.96
C PRO A 6 15.80 -19.30 8.73
N LYS A 7 16.82 -18.61 8.28
CA LYS A 7 17.65 -19.03 7.12
C LYS A 7 18.41 -20.30 7.39
N ASN A 8 18.98 -20.42 8.59
CA ASN A 8 19.77 -21.58 8.99
C ASN A 8 18.88 -22.82 9.19
N GLU A 9 17.67 -22.65 9.76
CA GLU A 9 16.74 -23.76 9.98
C GLU A 9 16.22 -24.34 8.65
N LYS A 10 15.81 -23.50 7.68
CA LYS A 10 15.39 -23.97 6.36
C LYS A 10 16.49 -24.74 5.63
N ARG A 11 17.72 -24.17 5.62
CA ARG A 11 18.87 -24.81 4.98
C ARG A 11 19.28 -26.13 5.64
N ALA A 12 19.23 -26.19 6.97
CA ALA A 12 19.55 -27.39 7.72
C ALA A 12 18.56 -28.52 7.40
N VAL A 13 17.26 -28.23 7.30
CA VAL A 13 16.24 -29.21 6.95
C VAL A 13 16.37 -29.68 5.51
N ALA A 14 16.62 -28.78 4.55
CA ALA A 14 16.89 -29.15 3.16
C ALA A 14 18.17 -30.01 3.03
N LEU A 15 19.23 -29.68 3.76
CA LEU A 15 20.45 -30.49 3.80
C LEU A 15 20.21 -31.86 4.44
N TYR A 16 19.43 -31.92 5.52
CA TYR A 16 19.01 -33.19 6.13
C TYR A 16 18.27 -34.07 5.11
N SER A 17 17.39 -33.47 4.28
CA SER A 17 16.68 -34.20 3.22
C SER A 17 17.67 -34.83 2.21
N ILE A 18 18.68 -34.08 1.77
CA ILE A 18 19.74 -34.57 0.87
C ILE A 18 20.54 -35.73 1.51
N LEU A 19 20.97 -35.54 2.77
CA LEU A 19 21.73 -36.58 3.47
C LEU A 19 20.93 -37.87 3.64
N ALA A 20 19.63 -37.78 3.96
CA ALA A 20 18.75 -38.93 4.03
C ALA A 20 18.60 -39.61 2.66
N ALA A 21 18.51 -38.86 1.56
CA ALA A 21 18.49 -39.41 0.21
C ALA A 21 19.78 -40.20 -0.13
N VAL A 22 20.95 -39.65 0.22
CA VAL A 22 22.23 -40.33 0.04
C VAL A 22 22.27 -41.66 0.79
N VAL A 23 21.82 -41.70 2.06
CA VAL A 23 21.72 -42.93 2.85
C VAL A 23 20.80 -43.95 2.17
N MET A 24 19.64 -43.51 1.65
CA MET A 24 18.70 -44.37 0.94
C MET A 24 19.28 -44.94 -0.36
N ILE A 25 19.94 -44.11 -1.16
CA ILE A 25 20.57 -44.54 -2.42
C ILE A 25 21.65 -45.60 -2.14
N VAL A 26 22.54 -45.32 -1.20
CA VAL A 26 23.63 -46.23 -0.82
C VAL A 26 23.06 -47.54 -0.28
N GLY A 27 22.08 -47.49 0.61
CA GLY A 27 21.42 -48.67 1.18
C GLY A 27 20.73 -49.52 0.12
N LYS A 28 19.86 -48.91 -0.72
CA LYS A 28 19.16 -49.59 -1.80
C LYS A 28 20.13 -50.18 -2.84
N SER A 29 21.15 -49.44 -3.26
CA SER A 29 22.15 -49.92 -4.22
C SER A 29 22.94 -51.09 -3.67
N THR A 30 23.36 -51.04 -2.41
CA THR A 30 24.09 -52.15 -1.78
C THR A 30 23.24 -53.42 -1.72
N VAL A 31 22.00 -53.32 -1.24
CA VAL A 31 21.10 -54.46 -1.16
C VAL A 31 20.76 -54.97 -2.57
N GLY A 32 20.49 -54.11 -3.54
CA GLY A 32 20.20 -54.47 -4.92
C GLY A 32 21.33 -55.22 -5.61
N LEU A 33 22.60 -54.79 -5.40
CA LEU A 33 23.77 -55.47 -5.93
C LEU A 33 24.03 -56.81 -5.23
N MET A 34 23.84 -56.88 -3.91
CA MET A 34 24.05 -58.12 -3.14
C MET A 34 22.99 -59.19 -3.48
N THR A 35 21.76 -58.79 -3.74
CA THR A 35 20.65 -59.69 -4.06
C THR A 35 20.47 -59.95 -5.55
N GLY A 36 21.12 -59.17 -6.42
CA GLY A 36 20.90 -59.20 -7.87
C GLY A 36 19.51 -58.70 -8.29
N SER A 37 18.77 -58.05 -7.40
CA SER A 37 17.40 -57.61 -7.64
C SER A 37 17.37 -56.32 -8.50
N LEU A 38 16.92 -56.45 -9.74
CA LEU A 38 16.70 -55.33 -10.66
C LEU A 38 15.65 -54.34 -10.11
N ALA A 39 14.65 -54.84 -9.40
CA ALA A 39 13.61 -54.02 -8.80
C ALA A 39 14.19 -53.06 -7.76
N ILE A 40 15.08 -53.53 -6.85
CA ILE A 40 15.72 -52.70 -5.84
C ILE A 40 16.71 -51.70 -6.49
N LEU A 41 17.40 -52.10 -7.56
CA LEU A 41 18.31 -51.20 -8.29
C LEU A 41 17.53 -50.10 -9.03
N THR A 42 16.38 -50.41 -9.62
CA THR A 42 15.49 -49.42 -10.23
C THR A 42 14.95 -48.42 -9.18
N ASP A 43 14.58 -48.93 -7.99
CA ASP A 43 14.14 -48.05 -6.87
C ASP A 43 15.30 -47.19 -6.34
N ALA A 44 16.54 -47.70 -6.37
CA ALA A 44 17.71 -46.87 -6.06
C ALA A 44 17.94 -45.75 -7.09
N LEU A 45 17.69 -46.03 -8.38
CA LEU A 45 17.76 -45.01 -9.43
C LEU A 45 16.67 -43.92 -9.27
N HIS A 46 15.46 -44.36 -8.88
CA HIS A 46 14.37 -43.39 -8.55
C HIS A 46 14.77 -42.47 -7.39
N SER A 47 15.34 -43.03 -6.32
CA SER A 47 15.85 -42.28 -5.20
C SER A 47 16.98 -41.26 -5.57
N LEU A 48 17.71 -41.57 -6.66
CA LEU A 48 18.70 -40.61 -7.21
C LEU A 48 18.03 -39.37 -7.86
N LEU A 49 16.90 -39.58 -8.55
CA LEU A 49 16.12 -38.48 -9.10
C LEU A 49 15.50 -37.61 -7.99
N ASP A 50 15.00 -38.21 -6.93
CA ASP A 50 14.48 -37.50 -5.75
C ASP A 50 15.55 -36.69 -5.04
N MET A 51 16.77 -37.21 -4.96
CA MET A 51 17.91 -36.43 -4.48
C MET A 51 18.17 -35.18 -5.35
N GLY A 52 18.02 -35.30 -6.67
CA GLY A 52 18.09 -34.18 -7.59
C GLY A 52 17.05 -33.09 -7.27
N ALA A 53 15.82 -33.51 -7.00
CA ALA A 53 14.75 -32.60 -6.58
C ALA A 53 15.09 -31.88 -5.24
N SER A 54 15.58 -32.62 -4.25
CA SER A 54 16.01 -32.07 -2.96
C SER A 54 17.19 -31.10 -3.09
N ILE A 55 18.10 -31.33 -4.03
CA ILE A 55 19.20 -30.42 -4.35
C ILE A 55 18.65 -29.11 -4.92
N ILE A 56 17.67 -29.17 -5.83
CA ILE A 56 16.98 -27.98 -6.37
C ILE A 56 16.35 -27.18 -5.21
N THR A 57 15.63 -27.87 -4.31
CA THR A 57 15.07 -27.25 -3.10
C THR A 57 16.11 -26.54 -2.25
N TYR A 58 17.23 -27.19 -1.97
CA TYR A 58 18.32 -26.59 -1.17
C TYR A 58 18.84 -25.30 -1.79
N PHE A 59 19.13 -25.32 -3.09
CA PHE A 59 19.61 -24.12 -3.79
C PHE A 59 18.52 -23.04 -3.88
N ALA A 60 17.28 -23.41 -4.12
CA ALA A 60 16.16 -22.47 -4.15
C ALA A 60 16.01 -21.73 -2.81
N VAL A 61 15.97 -22.47 -1.70
CA VAL A 61 15.92 -21.89 -0.35
C VAL A 61 17.13 -21.00 -0.07
N ARG A 62 18.33 -21.42 -0.50
CA ARG A 62 19.56 -20.63 -0.31
C ARG A 62 19.54 -19.32 -1.11
N ILE A 63 19.02 -19.34 -2.33
CA ILE A 63 18.95 -18.17 -3.21
C ILE A 63 17.82 -17.24 -2.76
N SER A 64 16.65 -17.78 -2.41
CA SER A 64 15.49 -16.99 -1.99
C SER A 64 15.75 -16.14 -0.74
N ASP A 65 16.66 -16.59 0.14
CA ASP A 65 17.07 -15.87 1.34
C ASP A 65 18.05 -14.70 1.09
N ARG A 66 18.46 -14.48 -0.17
CA ARG A 66 19.30 -13.32 -0.51
C ARG A 66 18.45 -12.05 -0.47
N PRO A 67 18.99 -10.96 0.11
CA PRO A 67 18.29 -9.68 0.11
C PRO A 67 18.14 -9.13 -1.32
N ALA A 68 17.35 -8.08 -1.44
CA ALA A 68 17.26 -7.28 -2.66
C ALA A 68 18.65 -6.80 -3.10
N ASP A 69 18.88 -6.79 -4.41
CA ASP A 69 20.11 -6.33 -5.07
C ASP A 69 19.79 -5.40 -6.25
N GLN A 70 20.83 -4.96 -6.99
CA GLN A 70 20.67 -4.03 -8.12
C GLN A 70 19.81 -4.57 -9.28
N HIS A 71 19.64 -5.89 -9.39
CA HIS A 71 18.87 -6.53 -10.45
C HIS A 71 17.51 -7.05 -9.95
N HIS A 72 17.39 -7.33 -8.65
CA HIS A 72 16.19 -7.88 -8.03
C HIS A 72 15.76 -7.02 -6.83
N HIS A 73 15.13 -5.88 -7.12
CA HIS A 73 14.76 -4.87 -6.13
C HIS A 73 13.79 -5.38 -5.06
N PHE A 74 13.01 -6.42 -5.35
CA PHE A 74 12.06 -7.06 -4.43
C PHE A 74 12.60 -8.36 -3.80
N GLY A 75 13.92 -8.60 -3.94
CA GLY A 75 14.55 -9.81 -3.44
C GLY A 75 14.38 -11.01 -4.37
N HIS A 76 14.70 -12.20 -3.85
CA HIS A 76 14.75 -13.43 -4.62
C HIS A 76 13.69 -14.46 -4.20
N GLY A 77 12.65 -14.04 -3.43
CA GLY A 77 11.65 -14.93 -2.85
C GLY A 77 10.95 -15.84 -3.88
N LYS A 78 10.65 -15.34 -5.08
CA LYS A 78 10.01 -16.10 -6.17
C LYS A 78 10.80 -17.32 -6.67
N VAL A 79 12.09 -17.43 -6.33
CA VAL A 79 12.90 -18.60 -6.68
C VAL A 79 12.36 -19.86 -6.01
N GLU A 80 11.80 -19.77 -4.80
CA GLU A 80 11.15 -20.92 -4.15
C GLU A 80 9.91 -21.38 -4.92
N SER A 81 9.09 -20.43 -5.41
CA SER A 81 7.89 -20.75 -6.21
C SER A 81 8.26 -21.38 -7.56
N LEU A 82 9.34 -20.89 -8.19
CA LEU A 82 9.84 -21.49 -9.44
C LEU A 82 10.36 -22.92 -9.22
N ALA A 83 11.10 -23.16 -8.14
CA ALA A 83 11.56 -24.50 -7.79
C ALA A 83 10.40 -25.44 -7.45
N ALA A 84 9.41 -24.96 -6.69
CA ALA A 84 8.21 -25.72 -6.38
C ALA A 84 7.43 -26.08 -7.66
N LEU A 85 7.31 -25.16 -8.61
CA LEU A 85 6.66 -25.43 -9.91
C LEU A 85 7.43 -26.48 -10.70
N ALA A 86 8.76 -26.42 -10.74
CA ALA A 86 9.58 -27.43 -11.40
C ALA A 86 9.36 -28.83 -10.79
N GLN A 87 9.30 -28.93 -9.45
CA GLN A 87 9.02 -30.17 -8.76
C GLN A 87 7.60 -30.68 -9.02
N VAL A 88 6.61 -29.80 -9.04
CA VAL A 88 5.21 -30.13 -9.39
C VAL A 88 5.13 -30.76 -10.79
N ILE A 89 5.89 -30.24 -11.76
CA ILE A 89 5.95 -30.78 -13.10
C ILE A 89 6.56 -32.21 -13.10
N ILE A 90 7.69 -32.38 -12.38
CA ILE A 90 8.33 -33.70 -12.24
C ILE A 90 7.36 -34.69 -11.61
N LEU A 91 6.71 -34.30 -10.52
CA LEU A 91 5.76 -35.16 -9.81
C LEU A 91 4.52 -35.49 -10.65
N LEU A 92 4.04 -34.53 -11.47
CA LEU A 92 2.95 -34.77 -12.43
C LEU A 92 3.34 -35.84 -13.47
N LEU A 93 4.54 -35.76 -14.03
CA LEU A 93 5.04 -36.77 -14.98
C LEU A 93 5.17 -38.11 -14.32
N THR A 94 5.64 -38.19 -13.08
CA THR A 94 5.70 -39.43 -12.30
C THR A 94 4.31 -40.02 -12.06
N CYS A 95 3.32 -39.20 -11.67
CA CYS A 95 1.93 -39.65 -11.51
C CYS A 95 1.33 -40.19 -12.81
N ILE A 96 1.58 -39.52 -13.93
CA ILE A 96 1.12 -40.01 -15.25
C ILE A 96 1.73 -41.34 -15.56
N TRP A 97 3.02 -41.55 -15.30
CA TRP A 97 3.68 -42.82 -15.50
C TRP A 97 3.11 -43.93 -14.59
N ILE A 98 2.92 -43.67 -13.30
CA ILE A 98 2.30 -44.63 -12.36
C ILE A 98 0.92 -45.06 -12.86
N ILE A 99 0.08 -44.12 -13.34
CA ILE A 99 -1.23 -44.43 -13.88
C ILE A 99 -1.12 -45.32 -15.14
N TYR A 100 -0.21 -44.94 -16.05
CA TYR A 100 0.03 -45.72 -17.28
C TYR A 100 0.46 -47.16 -16.99
N GLU A 101 1.42 -47.33 -16.08
CA GLU A 101 1.91 -48.65 -15.64
C GLU A 101 0.80 -49.46 -14.94
N ALA A 102 0.03 -48.83 -14.06
CA ALA A 102 -1.08 -49.48 -13.36
C ALA A 102 -2.17 -49.97 -14.34
N ILE A 103 -2.51 -49.17 -15.36
CA ILE A 103 -3.45 -49.59 -16.42
C ILE A 103 -2.86 -50.75 -17.24
N GLY A 104 -1.57 -50.71 -17.56
CA GLY A 104 -0.87 -51.78 -18.24
C GLY A 104 -0.98 -53.13 -17.48
N ARG A 105 -0.73 -53.09 -16.16
CA ARG A 105 -0.86 -54.30 -15.31
C ARG A 105 -2.30 -54.83 -15.21
N LEU A 106 -3.29 -53.92 -15.18
CA LEU A 106 -4.70 -54.31 -15.19
C LEU A 106 -5.11 -55.03 -16.49
N THR A 107 -4.53 -54.64 -17.64
CA THR A 107 -4.88 -55.20 -18.95
C THR A 107 -4.09 -56.45 -19.30
N SER A 108 -2.84 -56.60 -18.85
CA SER A 108 -1.99 -57.76 -19.12
C SER A 108 -2.25 -58.94 -18.16
N GLY A 109 -2.82 -58.69 -17.01
CA GLY A 109 -3.06 -59.72 -16.00
C GLY A 109 -1.78 -60.28 -15.35
N GLU A 110 -0.61 -59.67 -15.64
CA GLU A 110 0.66 -60.12 -15.08
C GLU A 110 0.87 -59.50 -13.69
N SER A 111 0.84 -60.35 -12.68
CA SER A 111 1.20 -60.00 -11.30
C SER A 111 2.50 -60.73 -10.94
N VAL A 112 3.64 -60.30 -11.49
CA VAL A 112 4.92 -60.88 -11.10
C VAL A 112 5.64 -59.88 -10.18
N ILE A 113 5.48 -60.07 -8.88
CA ILE A 113 6.31 -59.41 -7.89
C ILE A 113 7.08 -60.52 -7.14
N ASP A 114 8.25 -60.89 -7.67
CA ASP A 114 9.21 -61.71 -6.93
C ASP A 114 9.86 -60.86 -5.83
N MET A 115 9.23 -60.80 -4.68
CA MET A 115 9.75 -60.08 -3.53
C MET A 115 10.63 -60.98 -2.67
N THR A 116 11.90 -60.65 -2.66
CA THR A 116 12.83 -61.23 -1.67
C THR A 116 12.56 -60.64 -0.28
N PRO A 117 12.80 -61.37 0.82
CA PRO A 117 12.65 -60.81 2.19
C PRO A 117 13.40 -59.52 2.42
N TRP A 118 14.49 -59.31 1.71
CA TRP A 118 15.28 -58.05 1.75
C TRP A 118 14.54 -56.84 1.18
N ALA A 119 13.67 -57.05 0.18
CA ALA A 119 12.86 -55.98 -0.39
C ALA A 119 11.88 -55.39 0.66
N TYR A 120 11.24 -56.23 1.49
CA TYR A 120 10.37 -55.76 2.57
C TYR A 120 11.14 -54.90 3.60
N ILE A 121 12.37 -55.32 3.99
CA ILE A 121 13.20 -54.55 4.93
C ILE A 121 13.55 -53.19 4.35
N VAL A 122 13.92 -53.15 3.06
CA VAL A 122 14.24 -51.89 2.37
C VAL A 122 13.02 -50.98 2.29
N ILE A 123 11.84 -51.49 1.92
CA ILE A 123 10.60 -50.67 1.83
C ILE A 123 10.23 -50.12 3.20
N VAL A 124 10.25 -50.93 4.26
CA VAL A 124 9.90 -50.47 5.62
C VAL A 124 10.92 -49.43 6.13
N ALA A 125 12.22 -49.64 5.89
CA ALA A 125 13.25 -48.66 6.23
C ALA A 125 13.05 -47.36 5.45
N ALA A 126 12.73 -47.41 4.17
CA ALA A 126 12.40 -46.27 3.35
C ALA A 126 11.23 -45.47 3.92
N ILE A 127 10.11 -46.12 4.22
CA ILE A 127 8.93 -45.47 4.82
C ILE A 127 9.29 -44.75 6.13
N ILE A 128 10.07 -45.37 7.01
CA ILE A 128 10.47 -44.76 8.30
C ILE A 128 11.30 -43.49 8.05
N ILE A 129 12.28 -43.56 7.16
CA ILE A 129 13.16 -42.41 6.83
C ILE A 129 12.32 -41.29 6.22
N ASP A 130 11.45 -41.60 5.24
CA ASP A 130 10.64 -40.60 4.56
C ASP A 130 9.60 -39.96 5.49
N ILE A 131 9.01 -40.68 6.43
CA ILE A 131 8.15 -40.11 7.47
C ILE A 131 8.90 -39.07 8.29
N THR A 132 10.15 -39.29 8.67
CA THR A 132 10.94 -38.30 9.43
C THR A 132 11.28 -37.09 8.58
N ARG A 133 11.62 -37.31 7.31
CA ARG A 133 11.90 -36.22 6.33
C ARG A 133 10.64 -35.38 6.10
N VAL A 134 9.53 -35.99 5.77
CA VAL A 134 8.24 -35.27 5.52
C VAL A 134 7.81 -34.47 6.71
N ARG A 135 7.95 -35.03 7.95
CA ARG A 135 7.61 -34.27 9.16
C ARG A 135 8.50 -33.04 9.34
N ALA A 136 9.82 -33.15 9.13
CA ALA A 136 10.74 -32.06 9.24
C ALA A 136 10.49 -31.00 8.18
N LEU A 137 10.35 -31.42 6.91
CA LEU A 137 10.07 -30.53 5.77
C LEU A 137 8.76 -29.77 5.94
N ARG A 138 7.63 -30.48 6.22
CA ARG A 138 6.30 -29.85 6.41
C ARG A 138 6.27 -28.86 7.59
N ARG A 139 6.91 -29.21 8.71
CA ARG A 139 6.97 -28.32 9.86
C ARG A 139 7.68 -27.02 9.51
N THR A 140 8.81 -27.11 8.83
CA THR A 140 9.63 -25.95 8.43
C THR A 140 8.96 -25.18 7.30
N ALA A 141 8.39 -25.85 6.30
CA ALA A 141 7.63 -25.24 5.22
C ALA A 141 6.48 -24.38 5.76
N LYS A 142 5.67 -24.94 6.69
CA LYS A 142 4.56 -24.21 7.32
C LYS A 142 5.03 -23.03 8.18
N LYS A 143 6.11 -23.19 8.93
CA LYS A 143 6.66 -22.16 9.81
C LYS A 143 7.17 -20.95 9.03
N TYR A 144 7.78 -21.18 7.87
CA TYR A 144 8.45 -20.15 7.06
C TYR A 144 7.77 -19.88 5.72
N LYS A 145 6.59 -20.45 5.49
CA LYS A 145 5.81 -20.31 4.23
C LYS A 145 6.64 -20.66 2.97
N SER A 146 7.54 -21.67 3.08
CA SER A 146 8.44 -22.07 2.01
C SER A 146 7.77 -23.04 1.06
N GLN A 147 7.50 -22.60 -0.17
CA GLN A 147 6.88 -23.44 -1.22
C GLN A 147 7.82 -24.54 -1.71
N ALA A 148 9.12 -24.28 -1.78
CA ALA A 148 10.11 -25.27 -2.18
C ALA A 148 10.17 -26.45 -1.20
N LEU A 149 10.19 -26.16 0.12
CA LEU A 149 10.16 -27.21 1.14
C LEU A 149 8.83 -27.97 1.16
N GLU A 150 7.72 -27.32 0.82
CA GLU A 150 6.40 -27.96 0.72
C GLU A 150 6.35 -28.92 -0.47
N ALA A 151 6.92 -28.53 -1.62
CA ALA A 151 7.04 -29.38 -2.80
C ALA A 151 7.89 -30.63 -2.53
N ASP A 152 9.06 -30.45 -1.88
CA ASP A 152 9.94 -31.56 -1.47
C ASP A 152 9.23 -32.50 -0.50
N ALA A 153 8.48 -31.96 0.48
CA ALA A 153 7.66 -32.77 1.39
C ALA A 153 6.53 -33.54 0.67
N LEU A 154 5.95 -32.94 -0.38
CA LEU A 154 4.91 -33.62 -1.19
C LEU A 154 5.52 -34.79 -1.97
N ASN A 155 6.70 -34.60 -2.57
CA ASN A 155 7.43 -35.66 -3.28
C ASN A 155 7.60 -36.89 -2.39
N PHE A 156 8.25 -36.73 -1.20
CA PHE A 156 8.44 -37.87 -0.29
C PHE A 156 7.15 -38.40 0.33
N SER A 157 6.09 -37.59 0.43
CA SER A 157 4.78 -38.11 0.81
C SER A 157 4.22 -39.07 -0.25
N THR A 158 4.46 -38.79 -1.53
CA THR A 158 4.09 -39.67 -2.65
C THR A 158 4.81 -41.02 -2.55
N ASP A 159 6.10 -40.99 -2.21
CA ASP A 159 6.90 -42.22 -2.04
C ASP A 159 6.39 -43.06 -0.87
N ILE A 160 6.01 -42.44 0.24
CA ILE A 160 5.37 -43.13 1.36
C ILE A 160 4.07 -43.78 0.91
N TYR A 161 3.19 -43.06 0.21
CA TYR A 161 1.91 -43.60 -0.24
C TYR A 161 2.10 -44.73 -1.25
N SER A 162 3.02 -44.56 -2.21
CA SER A 162 3.35 -45.62 -3.18
C SER A 162 3.89 -46.88 -2.49
N SER A 163 4.81 -46.72 -1.53
CA SER A 163 5.36 -47.82 -0.74
C SER A 163 4.29 -48.56 0.10
N LEU A 164 3.35 -47.81 0.69
CA LEU A 164 2.23 -48.40 1.43
C LEU A 164 1.30 -49.16 0.51
N VAL A 165 1.00 -48.63 -0.69
CA VAL A 165 0.19 -49.32 -1.70
C VAL A 165 0.83 -50.65 -2.10
N VAL A 166 2.14 -50.65 -2.35
CA VAL A 166 2.89 -51.88 -2.66
C VAL A 166 2.76 -52.91 -1.52
N LEU A 167 2.93 -52.48 -0.25
CA LEU A 167 2.78 -53.38 0.90
C LEU A 167 1.36 -53.94 1.04
N PHE A 168 0.34 -53.11 0.88
CA PHE A 168 -1.07 -53.54 0.94
C PHE A 168 -1.46 -54.36 -0.26
N GLY A 169 -0.97 -54.02 -1.47
CA GLY A 169 -1.16 -54.79 -2.71
C GLY A 169 -0.64 -56.22 -2.56
N LEU A 170 0.57 -56.38 -2.03
CA LEU A 170 1.15 -57.68 -1.77
C LEU A 170 0.31 -58.53 -0.77
N ALA A 171 -0.18 -57.92 0.29
CA ALA A 171 -1.07 -58.56 1.24
C ALA A 171 -2.39 -59.01 0.55
N ALA A 172 -2.97 -58.13 -0.29
CA ALA A 172 -4.20 -58.44 -1.03
C ALA A 172 -4.01 -59.54 -2.07
N VAL A 173 -2.88 -59.55 -2.78
CA VAL A 173 -2.50 -60.62 -3.71
C VAL A 173 -2.38 -61.95 -2.98
N SER A 174 -1.77 -61.97 -1.78
CA SER A 174 -1.71 -63.21 -0.96
C SER A 174 -3.08 -63.67 -0.48
N MET A 175 -4.09 -62.77 -0.44
CA MET A 175 -5.50 -63.08 -0.14
C MET A 175 -6.33 -63.45 -1.39
N GLY A 176 -5.71 -63.57 -2.57
CA GLY A 176 -6.37 -63.95 -3.83
C GLY A 176 -6.93 -62.82 -4.68
N TRP A 177 -6.51 -61.52 -4.43
CA TRP A 177 -6.92 -60.35 -5.18
C TRP A 177 -5.76 -59.76 -6.00
N PRO A 178 -5.39 -60.33 -7.18
CA PRO A 178 -4.20 -59.90 -7.92
C PRO A 178 -4.28 -58.50 -8.51
N MET A 179 -5.49 -57.92 -8.69
CA MET A 179 -5.68 -56.59 -9.25
C MET A 179 -5.69 -55.49 -8.18
N ALA A 180 -5.65 -55.82 -6.88
CA ALA A 180 -5.77 -54.84 -5.79
C ALA A 180 -4.64 -53.82 -5.79
N ASP A 181 -3.41 -54.23 -6.12
CA ASP A 181 -2.24 -53.33 -6.22
C ASP A 181 -2.44 -52.22 -7.26
N ALA A 182 -2.84 -52.57 -8.46
CA ALA A 182 -3.02 -51.62 -9.56
C ALA A 182 -4.20 -50.65 -9.29
N VAL A 183 -5.30 -51.15 -8.71
CA VAL A 183 -6.45 -50.28 -8.33
C VAL A 183 -6.07 -49.32 -7.24
N ALA A 184 -5.33 -49.76 -6.23
CA ALA A 184 -4.86 -48.93 -5.14
C ALA A 184 -3.84 -47.85 -5.63
N ALA A 185 -2.93 -48.23 -6.54
CA ALA A 185 -1.99 -47.29 -7.17
C ALA A 185 -2.69 -46.16 -7.94
N ILE A 186 -3.75 -46.46 -8.71
CA ILE A 186 -4.56 -45.46 -9.39
C ILE A 186 -5.27 -44.54 -8.38
N GLY A 187 -5.85 -45.10 -7.31
CA GLY A 187 -6.51 -44.32 -6.27
C GLY A 187 -5.58 -43.30 -5.59
N VAL A 188 -4.36 -43.74 -5.24
CA VAL A 188 -3.33 -42.87 -4.66
C VAL A 188 -2.85 -41.83 -5.66
N ALA A 189 -2.62 -42.19 -6.93
CA ALA A 189 -2.21 -41.24 -7.96
C ALA A 189 -3.26 -40.11 -8.15
N ILE A 190 -4.56 -40.44 -8.15
CA ILE A 190 -5.63 -39.42 -8.21
C ILE A 190 -5.61 -38.51 -6.98
N PHE A 191 -5.40 -39.06 -5.79
CA PHE A 191 -5.26 -38.25 -4.55
C PHE A 191 -4.07 -37.29 -4.65
N ILE A 192 -2.92 -37.76 -5.13
CA ILE A 192 -1.71 -36.94 -5.30
C ILE A 192 -1.92 -35.85 -6.32
N LEU A 193 -2.65 -36.12 -7.43
CA LEU A 193 -2.97 -35.11 -8.44
C LEU A 193 -3.72 -33.90 -7.85
N THR A 194 -4.55 -34.08 -6.82
CA THR A 194 -5.22 -32.95 -6.14
C THR A 194 -4.23 -32.08 -5.40
N ALA A 195 -3.21 -32.65 -4.77
CA ALA A 195 -2.17 -31.92 -4.08
C ALA A 195 -1.22 -31.22 -5.06
N ILE A 196 -0.85 -31.87 -6.16
CA ILE A 196 -0.09 -31.31 -7.29
C ILE A 196 -0.80 -30.05 -7.84
N TYR A 197 -2.10 -30.18 -8.13
CA TYR A 197 -2.89 -29.05 -8.63
C TYR A 197 -2.89 -27.87 -7.67
N ARG A 198 -3.10 -28.12 -6.36
CA ARG A 198 -3.13 -27.07 -5.33
C ARG A 198 -1.78 -26.35 -5.24
N LEU A 199 -0.69 -27.09 -5.12
CA LEU A 199 0.65 -26.52 -4.99
C LEU A 199 1.09 -25.82 -6.29
N GLY A 200 0.80 -26.41 -7.44
CA GLY A 200 1.08 -25.82 -8.74
C GLY A 200 0.34 -24.50 -8.94
N LYS A 201 -0.96 -24.48 -8.61
CA LYS A 201 -1.75 -23.24 -8.64
C LYS A 201 -1.18 -22.17 -7.72
N GLN A 202 -0.84 -22.51 -6.48
CA GLN A 202 -0.25 -21.58 -5.53
C GLN A 202 1.08 -21.00 -6.04
N SER A 203 1.94 -21.85 -6.62
CA SER A 203 3.23 -21.40 -7.18
C SER A 203 3.04 -20.48 -8.39
N ILE A 204 2.09 -20.79 -9.27
CA ILE A 204 1.74 -19.96 -10.42
C ILE A 204 1.13 -18.61 -9.94
N ASP A 205 0.23 -18.65 -8.98
CA ASP A 205 -0.40 -17.44 -8.42
C ASP A 205 0.66 -16.46 -7.89
N VAL A 206 1.69 -16.94 -7.18
CA VAL A 206 2.81 -16.11 -6.70
C VAL A 206 3.67 -15.57 -7.86
N LEU A 207 3.96 -16.40 -8.86
CA LEU A 207 4.76 -15.99 -10.03
C LEU A 207 4.04 -14.93 -10.88
N LEU A 208 2.71 -14.99 -10.95
CA LEU A 208 1.85 -14.05 -11.68
C LEU A 208 1.40 -12.84 -10.81
N ASP A 209 2.00 -12.63 -9.66
CA ASP A 209 1.68 -11.50 -8.76
C ASP A 209 0.21 -11.44 -8.34
N ARG A 210 -0.44 -12.60 -8.16
CA ARG A 210 -1.81 -12.63 -7.69
C ARG A 210 -1.92 -12.02 -6.29
N ALA A 211 -2.83 -11.05 -6.16
CA ALA A 211 -3.10 -10.38 -4.88
C ALA A 211 -3.70 -11.37 -3.85
N PRO A 212 -3.20 -11.37 -2.60
CA PRO A 212 -3.81 -12.13 -1.52
C PRO A 212 -5.12 -11.43 -1.09
N LEU A 213 -6.28 -12.05 -1.39
CA LEU A 213 -7.61 -11.46 -1.21
C LEU A 213 -7.90 -11.00 0.24
N ASP A 214 -7.47 -11.77 1.24
CA ASP A 214 -7.70 -11.44 2.65
C ASP A 214 -6.89 -10.23 3.14
N THR A 215 -5.77 -9.91 2.47
CA THR A 215 -4.87 -8.82 2.85
C THR A 215 -5.42 -7.47 2.46
N GLU A 216 -6.09 -7.37 1.32
CA GLU A 216 -6.65 -6.12 0.79
C GLU A 216 -7.69 -5.51 1.74
N GLY A 217 -8.66 -6.29 2.19
CA GLY A 217 -9.71 -5.84 3.11
C GLY A 217 -9.14 -5.30 4.43
N ILE A 218 -8.17 -6.02 5.02
CA ILE A 218 -7.54 -5.59 6.27
C ILE A 218 -6.79 -4.26 6.10
N ILE A 219 -6.08 -4.08 4.99
CA ILE A 219 -5.36 -2.83 4.72
C ILE A 219 -6.36 -1.68 4.53
N ILE A 220 -7.42 -1.88 3.74
CA ILE A 220 -8.46 -0.86 3.53
C ILE A 220 -9.10 -0.45 4.85
N ASP A 221 -9.48 -1.40 5.72
CA ASP A 221 -10.07 -1.12 7.03
C ASP A 221 -9.14 -0.29 7.93
N ILE A 222 -7.82 -0.61 7.91
CA ILE A 222 -6.83 0.15 8.68
C ILE A 222 -6.71 1.58 8.15
N VAL A 223 -6.61 1.73 6.82
CA VAL A 223 -6.36 3.02 6.18
C VAL A 223 -7.57 3.96 6.31
N THR A 224 -8.79 3.43 6.12
CA THR A 224 -10.02 4.22 6.21
C THR A 224 -10.43 4.52 7.65
N SER A 225 -9.79 3.89 8.65
CA SER A 225 -10.00 4.25 10.06
C SER A 225 -9.39 5.60 10.44
N GLU A 226 -8.50 6.16 9.60
CA GLU A 226 -7.85 7.44 9.87
C GLU A 226 -8.64 8.59 9.24
N PRO A 227 -9.09 9.59 10.05
CA PRO A 227 -9.97 10.66 9.57
C PRO A 227 -9.34 11.54 8.48
N GLU A 228 -8.01 11.58 8.39
CA GLU A 228 -7.29 12.38 7.39
C GLU A 228 -7.25 11.72 6.00
N VAL A 229 -7.65 10.46 5.91
CA VAL A 229 -7.76 9.72 4.66
C VAL A 229 -9.19 9.85 4.15
N ILE A 230 -9.38 10.61 3.08
CA ILE A 230 -10.67 10.83 2.44
C ILE A 230 -11.12 9.58 1.69
N GLY A 231 -10.16 8.87 1.08
CA GLY A 231 -10.43 7.65 0.33
C GLY A 231 -9.18 6.91 -0.11
N VAL A 232 -9.41 5.76 -0.73
CA VAL A 232 -8.36 4.94 -1.35
C VAL A 232 -8.55 5.01 -2.87
N ASP A 233 -7.64 5.70 -3.57
CA ASP A 233 -7.67 5.79 -5.03
C ASP A 233 -7.28 4.48 -5.69
N SER A 234 -6.18 3.88 -5.21
CA SER A 234 -5.75 2.58 -5.69
C SER A 234 -4.97 1.79 -4.64
N ILE A 235 -5.14 0.48 -4.70
CA ILE A 235 -4.36 -0.50 -3.95
C ILE A 235 -3.80 -1.53 -4.92
N ARG A 236 -2.50 -1.80 -4.83
CA ARG A 236 -1.83 -2.84 -5.58
C ARG A 236 -1.08 -3.76 -4.63
N LEU A 237 -1.39 -5.03 -4.72
CA LEU A 237 -0.78 -6.05 -3.88
C LEU A 237 -0.06 -7.06 -4.75
N ARG A 238 1.12 -7.48 -4.32
CA ARG A 238 1.85 -8.62 -4.89
C ARG A 238 2.57 -9.36 -3.79
N SER A 239 2.88 -10.63 -4.03
CA SER A 239 3.61 -11.44 -3.06
C SER A 239 4.82 -12.12 -3.72
N ASP A 240 5.90 -12.25 -2.96
CA ASP A 240 7.04 -13.10 -3.33
C ASP A 240 6.94 -14.52 -2.75
N GLY A 241 5.78 -14.86 -2.16
CA GLY A 241 5.51 -16.11 -1.45
C GLY A 241 5.76 -16.01 0.06
N ARG A 242 6.55 -15.03 0.54
CA ARG A 242 6.84 -14.79 1.96
C ARG A 242 6.41 -13.41 2.42
N THR A 243 6.78 -12.39 1.66
CA THR A 243 6.43 -10.99 1.92
C THR A 243 5.38 -10.53 0.93
N THR A 244 4.37 -9.83 1.42
CA THR A 244 3.39 -9.13 0.58
C THR A 244 3.80 -7.67 0.49
N PHE A 245 3.94 -7.15 -0.72
CA PHE A 245 4.19 -5.74 -1.01
C PHE A 245 2.88 -5.07 -1.34
N ALA A 246 2.57 -4.00 -0.61
CA ALA A 246 1.37 -3.20 -0.78
C ALA A 246 1.74 -1.78 -1.23
N GLU A 247 1.27 -1.36 -2.39
CA GLU A 247 1.39 0.00 -2.90
C GLU A 247 0.02 0.67 -2.81
N LEU A 248 -0.07 1.75 -2.05
CA LEU A 248 -1.31 2.49 -1.77
C LEU A 248 -1.21 3.90 -2.34
N ILE A 249 -2.27 4.35 -3.00
CA ILE A 249 -2.49 5.76 -3.30
C ILE A 249 -3.73 6.19 -2.52
N LEU A 250 -3.52 7.12 -1.57
CA LEU A 250 -4.54 7.56 -0.63
C LEU A 250 -4.92 9.00 -0.93
N ASP A 251 -6.22 9.26 -0.98
CA ASP A 251 -6.76 10.60 -1.10
C ASP A 251 -6.73 11.29 0.26
N VAL A 252 -6.08 12.43 0.31
CA VAL A 252 -5.95 13.27 1.50
C VAL A 252 -6.33 14.71 1.16
N ASP A 253 -6.71 15.48 2.19
CA ASP A 253 -6.99 16.90 2.01
C ASP A 253 -5.74 17.63 1.49
N ARG A 254 -5.90 18.48 0.47
CA ARG A 254 -4.79 19.25 -0.12
C ARG A 254 -4.13 20.23 0.88
N SER A 255 -4.82 20.56 1.97
CA SER A 255 -4.29 21.41 3.03
C SER A 255 -3.38 20.64 4.01
N LEU A 256 -3.28 19.30 3.88
CA LEU A 256 -2.44 18.48 4.73
C LEU A 256 -0.97 18.90 4.61
N SER A 257 -0.37 19.33 5.72
CA SER A 257 1.03 19.74 5.72
C SER A 257 1.96 18.56 5.46
N PHE A 258 3.14 18.84 4.88
CA PHE A 258 4.16 17.81 4.63
C PHE A 258 4.57 17.07 5.92
N ALA A 259 4.69 17.78 7.04
CA ALA A 259 5.01 17.18 8.33
C ALA A 259 3.95 16.16 8.75
N ARG A 260 2.67 16.54 8.65
CA ARG A 260 1.55 15.67 9.01
C ARG A 260 1.40 14.48 8.05
N ALA A 261 1.61 14.69 6.75
CA ALA A 261 1.66 13.60 5.77
C ALA A 261 2.76 12.57 6.09
N SER A 262 3.93 13.03 6.55
CA SER A 262 5.03 12.14 6.98
C SER A 262 4.69 11.35 8.25
N GLU A 263 4.01 11.98 9.22
CA GLU A 263 3.52 11.30 10.43
C GLU A 263 2.46 10.25 10.08
N LEU A 264 1.49 10.61 9.23
CA LEU A 264 0.44 9.72 8.75
C LEU A 264 1.04 8.49 8.05
N LYS A 265 2.03 8.68 7.17
CA LYS A 265 2.75 7.58 6.53
C LYS A 265 3.41 6.65 7.54
N SER A 266 4.08 7.22 8.53
CA SER A 266 4.76 6.44 9.58
C SER A 266 3.78 5.65 10.42
N TRP A 267 2.66 6.27 10.80
CA TRP A 267 1.57 5.67 11.55
C TRP A 267 0.93 4.49 10.77
N LEU A 268 0.61 4.70 9.48
CA LEU A 268 0.04 3.66 8.62
C LEU A 268 0.98 2.44 8.52
N ASN A 269 2.26 2.69 8.26
CA ASN A 269 3.26 1.62 8.18
C ASN A 269 3.35 0.83 9.48
N GLU A 270 3.32 1.50 10.63
CA GLU A 270 3.35 0.83 11.94
C GLU A 270 2.08 0.01 12.21
N LYS A 271 0.91 0.57 11.93
CA LYS A 271 -0.39 -0.11 12.12
C LYS A 271 -0.51 -1.35 11.25
N VAL A 272 -0.18 -1.26 9.97
CA VAL A 272 -0.21 -2.42 9.06
C VAL A 272 0.81 -3.47 9.51
N ARG A 273 2.03 -3.08 9.93
CA ARG A 273 3.05 -4.00 10.43
C ARG A 273 2.66 -4.71 11.73
N LEU A 274 1.89 -4.05 12.61
CA LEU A 274 1.34 -4.66 13.83
C LEU A 274 0.24 -5.66 13.51
N ALA A 275 -0.62 -5.35 12.55
CA ALA A 275 -1.70 -6.24 12.11
C ALA A 275 -1.17 -7.44 11.29
N MET A 276 -0.17 -7.21 10.44
CA MET A 276 0.37 -8.19 9.49
C MET A 276 1.89 -8.11 9.42
N LYS A 277 2.57 -9.09 10.02
CA LYS A 277 4.05 -9.10 10.16
C LYS A 277 4.82 -9.22 8.83
N ASP A 278 4.19 -9.78 7.79
CA ASP A 278 4.82 -10.13 6.52
C ASP A 278 4.37 -9.18 5.38
N VAL A 279 3.99 -7.94 5.71
CA VAL A 279 3.55 -6.94 4.74
C VAL A 279 4.51 -5.74 4.77
N ASP A 280 4.96 -5.35 3.58
CA ASP A 280 5.75 -4.14 3.33
C ASP A 280 4.88 -3.13 2.57
N VAL A 281 4.64 -1.96 3.18
CA VAL A 281 3.70 -0.96 2.68
C VAL A 281 4.43 0.27 2.17
N THR A 282 4.09 0.66 0.95
CA THR A 282 4.47 1.95 0.37
C THR A 282 3.23 2.80 0.16
N CYS A 283 3.13 3.93 0.88
CA CYS A 283 2.03 4.88 0.72
C CYS A 283 2.47 6.10 -0.09
N SER A 284 1.62 6.48 -1.05
CA SER A 284 1.66 7.76 -1.75
C SER A 284 0.37 8.51 -1.45
N PHE A 285 0.45 9.84 -1.29
CA PHE A 285 -0.71 10.68 -1.04
C PHE A 285 -1.07 11.46 -2.30
N ARG A 286 -2.36 11.44 -2.64
CA ARG A 286 -2.95 12.26 -3.69
C ARG A 286 -3.76 13.37 -3.03
N PRO A 287 -3.32 14.64 -3.12
CA PRO A 287 -4.10 15.73 -2.57
C PRO A 287 -5.36 15.93 -3.41
N VAL A 288 -6.52 15.93 -2.74
CA VAL A 288 -7.82 16.19 -3.36
C VAL A 288 -8.46 17.39 -2.69
N SER A 289 -9.24 18.15 -3.44
CA SER A 289 -10.06 19.21 -2.88
C SER A 289 -11.32 18.59 -2.30
N PRO A 290 -11.73 18.95 -1.06
CA PRO A 290 -13.04 18.59 -0.56
C PRO A 290 -14.14 19.08 -1.50
N GLU A 291 -15.22 18.32 -1.62
CA GLU A 291 -16.36 18.67 -2.49
C GLU A 291 -16.93 20.07 -2.15
N SER A 292 -16.91 20.44 -0.84
CA SER A 292 -17.28 21.76 -0.37
C SER A 292 -16.39 22.89 -0.91
N GLU A 293 -15.12 22.63 -1.21
CA GLU A 293 -14.20 23.61 -1.75
C GLU A 293 -14.40 23.83 -3.25
N GLU A 294 -14.71 22.78 -4.00
CA GLU A 294 -15.10 22.88 -5.41
C GLU A 294 -16.39 23.73 -5.54
N ILE A 295 -17.36 23.48 -4.66
CA ILE A 295 -18.59 24.26 -4.59
C ILE A 295 -18.29 25.72 -4.24
N THR A 296 -17.44 26.00 -3.24
CA THR A 296 -17.06 27.35 -2.85
C THR A 296 -16.38 28.09 -4.00
N SER A 297 -15.49 27.43 -4.72
CA SER A 297 -14.78 28.00 -5.87
C SER A 297 -15.74 28.31 -7.02
N ALA A 298 -16.67 27.41 -7.30
CA ALA A 298 -17.72 27.61 -8.29
C ALA A 298 -18.65 28.79 -7.92
N ILE A 299 -19.02 28.90 -6.64
CA ILE A 299 -19.83 30.02 -6.13
C ILE A 299 -19.10 31.35 -6.35
N ARG A 300 -17.83 31.45 -5.93
CA ARG A 300 -17.02 32.65 -6.11
C ARG A 300 -16.88 33.02 -7.58
N PHE A 301 -16.65 32.05 -8.45
CA PHE A 301 -16.56 32.28 -9.88
C PHE A 301 -17.87 32.82 -10.46
N VAL A 302 -19.02 32.23 -10.12
CA VAL A 302 -20.33 32.70 -10.59
C VAL A 302 -20.60 34.12 -10.10
N VAL A 303 -20.41 34.41 -8.81
CA VAL A 303 -20.67 35.76 -8.25
C VAL A 303 -19.74 36.81 -8.87
N SER A 304 -18.45 36.48 -9.07
CA SER A 304 -17.49 37.38 -9.72
C SER A 304 -17.83 37.67 -11.18
N SER A 305 -18.50 36.73 -11.89
CA SER A 305 -18.94 36.96 -13.29
C SER A 305 -20.03 38.06 -13.40
N PHE A 306 -20.71 38.38 -12.29
CA PHE A 306 -21.63 39.52 -12.17
C PHE A 306 -20.96 40.81 -11.68
N GLY A 307 -19.60 40.80 -11.53
CA GLY A 307 -18.86 41.93 -11.03
C GLY A 307 -19.02 42.19 -9.52
N LEU A 308 -19.43 41.15 -8.77
CA LEU A 308 -19.70 41.20 -7.33
C LEU A 308 -18.69 40.35 -6.55
N SER A 309 -18.57 40.64 -5.25
CA SER A 309 -17.78 39.86 -4.31
C SER A 309 -18.69 39.11 -3.33
N THR A 310 -18.21 37.95 -2.85
CA THR A 310 -18.90 37.16 -1.84
C THR A 310 -17.96 36.77 -0.71
N HIS A 311 -18.49 36.79 0.50
CA HIS A 311 -17.81 36.32 1.70
C HIS A 311 -18.78 35.53 2.60
N HIS A 312 -18.27 34.93 3.68
CA HIS A 312 -19.05 34.10 4.60
C HIS A 312 -19.85 32.99 3.87
N VAL A 313 -19.21 32.29 2.93
CA VAL A 313 -19.82 31.15 2.25
C VAL A 313 -19.83 29.97 3.20
N ILE A 314 -21.02 29.50 3.58
CA ILE A 314 -21.25 28.32 4.42
C ILE A 314 -21.96 27.29 3.55
N ILE A 315 -21.40 26.07 3.52
CA ILE A 315 -21.94 24.93 2.80
C ILE A 315 -22.29 23.86 3.83
N GLY A 316 -23.49 23.33 3.74
CA GLY A 316 -23.96 22.23 4.56
C GLY A 316 -24.72 21.20 3.68
N GLU A 317 -25.01 20.04 4.25
CA GLU A 317 -25.84 19.02 3.63
C GLU A 317 -27.23 19.04 4.25
N GLU A 318 -28.27 19.04 3.42
CA GLU A 318 -29.67 18.97 3.82
C GLU A 318 -30.42 18.06 2.83
N ASP A 319 -31.10 17.03 3.34
CA ASP A 319 -31.94 16.09 2.55
C ASP A 319 -31.25 15.45 1.33
N GLY A 320 -29.94 15.11 1.43
CA GLY A 320 -29.17 14.49 0.35
C GLY A 320 -28.83 15.45 -0.80
N GLY A 321 -28.68 16.74 -0.51
CA GLY A 321 -28.12 17.76 -1.38
C GLY A 321 -27.47 18.87 -0.59
N HIS A 322 -26.84 19.84 -1.31
CA HIS A 322 -26.11 20.92 -0.67
C HIS A 322 -27.02 22.11 -0.36
N PHE A 323 -26.84 22.64 0.87
CA PHE A 323 -27.36 23.93 1.29
C PHE A 323 -26.20 24.92 1.29
N VAL A 324 -26.45 26.13 0.72
CA VAL A 324 -25.45 27.21 0.66
C VAL A 324 -26.05 28.49 1.26
N SER A 325 -25.31 29.09 2.21
CA SER A 325 -25.58 30.42 2.72
C SER A 325 -24.37 31.32 2.43
N MET A 326 -24.59 32.52 1.89
CA MET A 326 -23.51 33.45 1.56
C MET A 326 -23.95 34.91 1.67
N HIS A 327 -22.97 35.77 1.83
CA HIS A 327 -23.14 37.21 1.77
C HIS A 327 -22.60 37.75 0.44
N ILE A 328 -23.36 38.59 -0.24
CA ILE A 328 -22.95 39.26 -1.48
C ILE A 328 -22.94 40.77 -1.23
N GLU A 329 -21.83 41.40 -1.54
CA GLU A 329 -21.66 42.83 -1.48
C GLU A 329 -22.11 43.49 -2.79
N MET A 330 -22.93 44.53 -2.70
CA MET A 330 -23.47 45.26 -3.84
C MET A 330 -23.26 46.80 -3.66
N PRO A 331 -23.26 47.57 -4.77
CA PRO A 331 -23.24 49.02 -4.68
C PRO A 331 -24.41 49.56 -3.84
N GLY A 332 -24.13 50.47 -2.90
CA GLY A 332 -25.12 51.01 -1.95
C GLY A 332 -26.17 51.93 -2.57
N ASP A 333 -26.02 52.31 -3.84
CA ASP A 333 -26.97 53.08 -4.64
C ASP A 333 -28.02 52.24 -5.35
N LYS A 334 -27.90 50.92 -5.32
CA LYS A 334 -28.90 50.01 -5.88
C LYS A 334 -30.17 49.95 -5.04
N THR A 335 -31.30 49.90 -5.72
CA THR A 335 -32.60 49.69 -5.05
C THR A 335 -32.74 48.26 -4.54
N LEU A 336 -33.66 48.02 -3.59
CA LEU A 336 -33.93 46.67 -3.08
C LEU A 336 -34.47 45.75 -4.20
N ASP A 337 -35.23 46.31 -5.14
CA ASP A 337 -35.74 45.55 -6.31
C ASP A 337 -34.61 45.13 -7.26
N ASP A 338 -33.63 46.01 -7.51
CA ASP A 338 -32.47 45.69 -8.33
C ASP A 338 -31.64 44.59 -7.68
N ALA A 339 -31.42 44.68 -6.36
CA ALA A 339 -30.68 43.70 -5.59
C ALA A 339 -31.39 42.35 -5.60
N HIS A 340 -32.72 42.33 -5.45
CA HIS A 340 -33.54 41.11 -5.50
C HIS A 340 -33.49 40.43 -6.88
N ASN A 341 -33.65 41.19 -7.96
CA ASN A 341 -33.55 40.67 -9.33
C ASN A 341 -32.15 40.05 -9.59
N LEU A 342 -31.12 40.76 -9.21
CA LEU A 342 -29.72 40.29 -9.41
C LEU A 342 -29.40 39.02 -8.61
N THR A 343 -29.90 38.94 -7.37
CA THR A 343 -29.75 37.68 -6.57
C THR A 343 -30.53 36.52 -7.19
N GLY A 344 -31.67 36.80 -7.83
CA GLY A 344 -32.43 35.80 -8.58
C GLY A 344 -31.66 35.24 -9.77
N GLU A 345 -30.98 36.12 -10.54
CA GLU A 345 -30.12 35.67 -11.66
C GLU A 345 -28.90 34.86 -11.17
N ILE A 346 -28.27 35.31 -10.11
CA ILE A 346 -27.15 34.59 -9.48
C ILE A 346 -27.61 33.22 -9.00
N THR A 347 -28.73 33.12 -8.30
CA THR A 347 -29.30 31.88 -7.81
C THR A 347 -29.58 30.88 -8.97
N LYS A 348 -30.14 31.36 -10.06
CA LYS A 348 -30.38 30.54 -11.26
C LYS A 348 -29.05 30.02 -11.83
N LYS A 349 -28.05 30.88 -11.97
CA LYS A 349 -26.75 30.52 -12.51
C LYS A 349 -25.99 29.52 -11.63
N LEU A 350 -26.13 29.66 -10.30
CA LEU A 350 -25.56 28.72 -9.33
C LEU A 350 -26.19 27.33 -9.46
N HIS A 351 -27.50 27.24 -9.60
CA HIS A 351 -28.20 25.93 -9.83
C HIS A 351 -27.78 25.27 -11.15
N GLU A 352 -27.45 26.06 -12.18
CA GLU A 352 -26.93 25.52 -13.45
C GLU A 352 -25.47 25.01 -13.33
N THR A 353 -24.67 25.64 -12.44
CA THR A 353 -23.21 25.40 -12.36
C THR A 353 -22.86 24.37 -11.30
N VAL A 354 -23.57 24.37 -10.15
CA VAL A 354 -23.28 23.48 -9.01
C VAL A 354 -24.32 22.36 -8.95
N LYS A 355 -23.87 21.13 -9.18
CA LYS A 355 -24.74 19.95 -9.12
C LYS A 355 -25.14 19.64 -7.66
N GLY A 356 -26.39 19.21 -7.47
CA GLY A 356 -26.87 18.81 -6.14
C GLY A 356 -27.21 19.96 -5.19
N LEU A 357 -27.20 21.21 -5.67
CA LEU A 357 -27.55 22.39 -4.87
C LEU A 357 -29.07 22.46 -4.71
N LYS A 358 -29.58 22.34 -3.46
CA LYS A 358 -31.02 22.32 -3.16
C LYS A 358 -31.52 23.64 -2.62
N LYS A 359 -30.75 24.32 -1.80
CA LYS A 359 -31.17 25.54 -1.13
C LYS A 359 -30.03 26.55 -1.12
N ILE A 360 -30.37 27.79 -1.51
CA ILE A 360 -29.44 28.93 -1.50
C ILE A 360 -30.07 30.04 -0.69
N VAL A 361 -29.30 30.56 0.27
CA VAL A 361 -29.66 31.75 1.03
C VAL A 361 -28.61 32.82 0.76
N ILE A 362 -29.03 33.93 0.17
CA ILE A 362 -28.16 35.07 -0.16
C ILE A 362 -28.54 36.24 0.72
N HIS A 363 -27.60 36.74 1.50
CA HIS A 363 -27.71 37.97 2.23
C HIS A 363 -27.00 39.07 1.45
N THR A 364 -27.75 40.10 1.02
CA THR A 364 -27.20 41.24 0.31
C THR A 364 -26.77 42.32 1.30
N GLN A 365 -25.56 42.86 1.11
CA GLN A 365 -25.02 43.95 1.90
C GLN A 365 -24.50 45.03 0.95
N PRO A 366 -24.66 46.34 1.29
CA PRO A 366 -23.95 47.34 0.55
C PRO A 366 -22.43 47.12 0.70
N TYR A 367 -21.64 47.47 -0.33
CA TYR A 367 -20.21 47.57 -0.16
C TYR A 367 -19.97 48.37 1.13
N LYS A 368 -19.26 47.75 2.09
CA LYS A 368 -18.73 48.55 3.19
C LYS A 368 -17.75 49.51 2.55
N SER A 369 -18.20 50.76 2.32
CA SER A 369 -17.21 51.82 2.27
C SER A 369 -16.40 51.69 3.54
N GLU A 370 -15.12 51.75 3.46
CA GLU A 370 -14.16 51.50 4.56
C GLU A 370 -14.34 52.46 5.76
N THR A 371 -15.54 52.98 5.97
CA THR A 371 -15.93 53.96 6.98
C THR A 371 -17.24 53.56 7.64
N SER A 372 -17.29 52.48 8.45
CA SER A 372 -18.23 52.42 9.56
C SER A 372 -17.65 51.59 10.71
N LEU A 373 -16.95 52.31 11.56
CA LEU A 373 -16.61 51.92 12.92
C LEU A 373 -17.90 51.87 13.73
N ALA A 374 -18.38 50.68 14.06
CA ALA A 374 -19.43 50.51 15.07
C ALA A 374 -18.78 50.59 16.47
N GLY A 375 -19.08 51.63 17.23
CA GLY A 375 -18.88 51.69 18.68
C GLY A 375 -17.69 52.45 19.20
N GLY A 376 -17.83 53.75 19.28
CA GLY A 376 -16.92 54.72 19.87
C GLY A 376 -16.77 55.91 18.89
N ALA A 377 -16.79 57.14 19.35
CA ALA A 377 -16.49 58.27 18.46
C ALA A 377 -15.16 57.98 17.76
N PRO A 378 -15.10 57.96 16.42
CA PRO A 378 -13.87 57.62 15.72
C PRO A 378 -12.84 58.68 16.10
N PRO A 379 -11.56 58.31 16.35
CA PRO A 379 -10.50 59.29 16.23
C PRO A 379 -10.66 59.89 14.85
N ASP A 380 -10.52 61.20 14.74
CA ASP A 380 -10.58 61.95 13.48
C ASP A 380 -9.59 61.29 12.51
N ILE A 381 -10.12 60.46 11.58
CA ILE A 381 -9.32 59.58 10.69
C ILE A 381 -8.43 60.46 9.83
N ASP A 382 -8.92 61.64 9.47
CA ASP A 382 -8.13 62.61 8.69
C ASP A 382 -6.95 63.11 9.52
N TRP A 383 -7.14 63.37 10.84
CA TRP A 383 -6.05 63.74 11.73
C TRP A 383 -5.03 62.60 11.92
N VAL A 384 -5.48 61.35 12.06
CA VAL A 384 -4.60 60.18 12.16
C VAL A 384 -3.79 59.99 10.87
N ALA A 385 -4.41 60.13 9.71
CA ALA A 385 -3.74 60.03 8.42
C ALA A 385 -2.71 61.15 8.21
N GLU A 386 -3.05 62.43 8.54
CA GLU A 386 -2.10 63.53 8.49
C GLU A 386 -0.94 63.34 9.47
N ARG A 387 -1.20 62.79 10.65
CA ARG A 387 -0.16 62.52 11.64
C ARG A 387 0.78 61.40 11.17
N VAL A 388 0.24 60.30 10.60
CA VAL A 388 1.03 59.21 9.98
C VAL A 388 1.92 59.78 8.88
N LYS A 389 1.36 60.61 7.98
CA LYS A 389 2.10 61.26 6.90
C LYS A 389 3.24 62.12 7.43
N SER A 390 2.97 62.95 8.41
CA SER A 390 3.97 63.81 9.04
C SER A 390 5.11 63.04 9.70
N ILE A 391 4.81 61.92 10.35
CA ILE A 391 5.82 61.06 10.98
C ILE A 391 6.68 60.39 9.92
N VAL A 392 6.06 59.78 8.89
CA VAL A 392 6.77 59.06 7.82
C VAL A 392 7.66 60.00 7.02
N GLU A 393 7.17 61.18 6.62
CA GLU A 393 7.93 62.22 5.89
C GLU A 393 8.99 62.92 6.74
N SER A 394 9.01 62.74 8.06
CA SER A 394 10.09 63.27 8.92
C SER A 394 11.42 62.52 8.74
N PHE A 395 11.40 61.35 8.10
CA PHE A 395 12.61 60.59 7.81
C PHE A 395 13.31 61.12 6.55
N HIS A 396 14.55 61.47 6.66
CA HIS A 396 15.35 62.05 5.57
C HIS A 396 15.45 61.16 4.32
N ASP A 397 15.34 59.85 4.55
CA ASP A 397 15.41 58.85 3.47
C ASP A 397 14.05 58.63 2.75
N VAL A 398 12.96 59.25 3.22
CA VAL A 398 11.60 59.17 2.65
C VAL A 398 11.28 60.44 1.90
N GLU A 399 10.84 60.28 0.64
CA GLU A 399 10.47 61.43 -0.21
C GLU A 399 8.99 61.82 -0.06
N ASP A 400 8.11 60.84 0.04
CA ASP A 400 6.66 61.05 0.10
C ASP A 400 5.96 59.83 0.74
N CYS A 401 4.81 60.08 1.39
CA CYS A 401 3.91 59.09 1.91
C CYS A 401 2.49 59.35 1.41
N HIS A 402 1.90 58.37 0.74
CA HIS A 402 0.57 58.48 0.15
C HIS A 402 -0.22 57.20 0.26
N ASN A 403 -1.46 57.16 -0.25
CA ASN A 403 -2.37 56.02 -0.17
C ASN A 403 -2.53 55.46 1.25
N ILE A 404 -2.64 56.39 2.22
CA ILE A 404 -2.78 56.03 3.65
C ILE A 404 -4.18 55.50 3.88
N VAL A 405 -4.28 54.23 4.24
CA VAL A 405 -5.52 53.51 4.54
C VAL A 405 -5.49 53.04 5.98
N LEU A 406 -6.48 53.47 6.73
CA LEU A 406 -6.66 53.09 8.13
C LEU A 406 -7.87 52.16 8.23
N THR A 407 -7.68 50.95 8.73
CA THR A 407 -8.76 49.97 8.90
C THR A 407 -8.91 49.56 10.37
N PRO A 408 -10.15 49.33 10.85
CA PRO A 408 -10.35 48.85 12.22
C PRO A 408 -9.68 47.49 12.44
N HIS A 409 -8.91 47.39 13.52
CA HIS A 409 -8.33 46.14 14.00
C HIS A 409 -8.93 45.82 15.40
N LYS A 410 -8.83 44.54 15.81
CA LYS A 410 -9.48 43.99 17.03
C LYS A 410 -9.22 44.89 18.29
N ASP A 411 -8.03 45.46 18.38
CA ASP A 411 -7.56 46.22 19.56
C ASP A 411 -7.04 47.64 19.19
N GLY A 412 -7.43 48.20 18.03
CA GLY A 412 -6.98 49.50 17.56
C GLY A 412 -7.18 49.70 16.05
N LEU A 413 -6.19 50.23 15.36
CA LEU A 413 -6.20 50.51 13.93
C LEU A 413 -5.09 49.71 13.22
N ALA A 414 -5.36 49.25 12.02
CA ALA A 414 -4.35 48.74 11.09
C ALA A 414 -4.09 49.84 10.02
N LEU A 415 -2.81 50.11 9.80
CA LEU A 415 -2.33 51.09 8.80
C LEU A 415 -1.77 50.34 7.59
N SER A 416 -2.17 50.78 6.40
CA SER A 416 -1.47 50.47 5.15
C SER A 416 -1.14 51.82 4.48
N ALA A 417 0.10 52.00 4.05
CA ALA A 417 0.53 53.22 3.36
C ALA A 417 1.65 52.93 2.34
N ASP A 418 1.69 53.70 1.28
CA ASP A 418 2.76 53.70 0.28
C ASP A 418 3.82 54.73 0.64
N MET A 419 5.09 54.30 0.66
CA MET A 419 6.24 55.13 1.03
C MET A 419 7.25 55.15 -0.12
N ARG A 420 7.55 56.36 -0.65
CA ARG A 420 8.52 56.54 -1.72
C ARG A 420 9.92 56.78 -1.20
N LEU A 421 10.86 56.02 -1.73
CA LEU A 421 12.27 56.04 -1.40
C LEU A 421 13.13 56.20 -2.68
N ASP A 422 14.38 56.64 -2.53
CA ASP A 422 15.30 56.68 -3.67
C ASP A 422 15.47 55.27 -4.29
N GLY A 423 15.10 55.15 -5.56
CA GLY A 423 15.18 53.89 -6.31
C GLY A 423 16.59 53.32 -6.44
N LYS A 424 17.64 54.06 -6.07
CA LYS A 424 19.04 53.58 -6.05
C LYS A 424 19.44 52.99 -4.69
N MET A 425 18.58 53.04 -3.69
CA MET A 425 18.84 52.37 -2.41
C MET A 425 18.88 50.86 -2.56
N THR A 426 19.76 50.20 -1.82
CA THR A 426 19.75 48.72 -1.72
C THR A 426 18.57 48.24 -0.90
N LEU A 427 18.04 47.04 -1.23
CA LEU A 427 16.93 46.45 -0.47
C LEU A 427 17.20 46.35 1.04
N ALA A 428 18.44 46.05 1.46
CA ALA A 428 18.83 46.01 2.88
C ALA A 428 18.68 47.38 3.55
N ARG A 429 18.96 48.46 2.83
CA ARG A 429 18.81 49.81 3.36
C ARG A 429 17.35 50.29 3.39
N THR A 430 16.58 49.94 2.35
CA THR A 430 15.14 50.26 2.31
C THR A 430 14.39 49.52 3.44
N ASP A 431 14.74 48.23 3.70
CA ASP A 431 14.20 47.48 4.81
C ASP A 431 14.50 48.09 6.16
N SER A 432 15.76 48.52 6.39
CA SER A 432 16.17 49.21 7.62
C SER A 432 15.42 50.55 7.82
N VAL A 433 15.11 51.28 6.74
CA VAL A 433 14.30 52.52 6.81
C VAL A 433 12.87 52.17 7.18
N SER A 434 12.27 51.14 6.54
CA SER A 434 10.91 50.67 6.82
C SER A 434 10.73 50.28 8.28
N ILE A 435 11.69 49.50 8.83
CA ILE A 435 11.65 49.09 10.25
C ILE A 435 11.68 50.31 11.19
N ARG A 436 12.57 51.28 10.98
CA ARG A 436 12.65 52.47 11.80
C ARG A 436 11.38 53.36 11.73
N VAL A 437 10.77 53.43 10.56
CA VAL A 437 9.50 54.12 10.38
C VAL A 437 8.38 53.39 11.15
N GLN A 438 8.31 52.08 11.05
CA GLN A 438 7.33 51.28 11.80
C GLN A 438 7.51 51.41 13.31
N GLU A 439 8.74 51.35 13.80
CA GLU A 439 9.06 51.54 15.24
C GLU A 439 8.60 52.91 15.72
N LYS A 440 8.90 53.98 14.97
CA LYS A 440 8.50 55.32 15.34
C LYS A 440 6.98 55.55 15.29
N LEU A 441 6.31 54.97 14.31
CA LEU A 441 4.85 54.98 14.25
C LEU A 441 4.22 54.24 15.43
N HIS A 442 4.80 53.11 15.86
CA HIS A 442 4.35 52.36 17.04
C HIS A 442 4.57 53.15 18.35
N GLU A 443 5.69 53.86 18.46
CA GLU A 443 5.99 54.70 19.65
C GLU A 443 5.07 55.91 19.76
N GLU A 444 4.85 56.64 18.66
CA GLU A 444 4.07 57.88 18.67
C GLU A 444 2.55 57.67 18.55
N MET A 445 2.13 56.52 18.02
CA MET A 445 0.73 56.18 17.75
C MET A 445 0.40 54.74 18.23
N PRO A 446 0.27 54.51 19.56
CA PRO A 446 0.04 53.17 20.13
C PRO A 446 -1.29 52.52 19.72
N GLU A 447 -2.21 53.33 19.14
CA GLU A 447 -3.47 52.86 18.55
C GLU A 447 -3.26 52.06 17.25
N LEU A 448 -2.12 52.20 16.55
CA LEU A 448 -1.77 51.40 15.37
C LEU A 448 -1.24 50.05 15.80
N LYS A 449 -2.06 49.01 15.63
CA LYS A 449 -1.74 47.62 16.02
C LYS A 449 -1.10 46.79 14.90
N SER A 450 -1.32 47.19 13.65
CA SER A 450 -0.69 46.59 12.48
C SER A 450 -0.26 47.72 11.53
N ILE A 451 0.97 47.66 11.05
CA ILE A 451 1.52 48.64 10.13
C ILE A 451 2.11 47.92 8.94
N THR A 452 1.58 48.18 7.77
CA THR A 452 2.07 47.67 6.48
C THR A 452 2.53 48.85 5.64
N LEU A 453 3.82 48.92 5.29
CA LEU A 453 4.37 49.93 4.41
C LEU A 453 4.77 49.28 3.08
N HIS A 454 4.17 49.75 2.00
CA HIS A 454 4.54 49.36 0.64
C HIS A 454 5.61 50.34 0.13
N LEU A 455 6.74 49.81 -0.36
CA LEU A 455 7.90 50.63 -0.75
C LEU A 455 7.89 50.83 -2.26
N GLU A 456 7.82 52.08 -2.69
CA GLU A 456 7.87 52.49 -4.09
C GLU A 456 9.16 53.23 -4.44
N PRO A 457 9.77 52.97 -5.60
CA PRO A 457 10.91 53.74 -6.06
C PRO A 457 10.47 55.12 -6.54
N PHE A 458 11.10 56.17 -6.02
CA PHE A 458 10.98 57.51 -6.62
C PHE A 458 11.73 57.52 -7.95
N LYS A 459 11.02 57.86 -9.03
CA LYS A 459 11.60 58.07 -10.35
C LYS A 459 11.77 59.58 -10.54
N ASN A 460 13.03 60.07 -10.50
CA ASN A 460 13.37 61.39 -11.01
C ASN A 460 13.09 61.52 -12.50
#